data_b792cc6721a5dab2eac137909faf1b9e
#
_entry.id   b792cc6721a5dab2eac137909faf1b9e
#
_cell.length_a   1.000
_cell.length_b   1.000
_cell.length_c   1.000
_cell.angle_alpha   90.00
_cell.angle_beta   90.00
_cell.angle_gamma   90.00
#
_symmetry.space_group_name_H-M   'P 1'
#
loop_
_entity.id
_entity.type
_entity.pdbx_description
1 polymer ?
#
loop_
_entity_poly.entity_id
_entity_poly.type
_entity_poly.pdbx_seq_one_letter_code
_entity_poly.pdbx_strand_id
1 'polypeptide(L)'
;MREKKFMKVINERKCYGTKFQLAVWKEITKITPGKTKTYSELANILGKPKSARAVANACGKNPYPGPIPCHRVIRSDGSLGGYSGVGGIETKRKLLLNERESFT
;
A
#
# COMPACT_ATOMS: atom_id res chain seq x y z
N MET A 1 13.25 2.83 10.10
CA MET A 1 13.94 1.98 9.11
C MET A 1 13.18 1.80 7.81
N ARG A 2 11.86 1.70 7.87
CA ARG A 2 11.06 1.54 6.65
C ARG A 2 11.05 2.78 5.78
N GLU A 3 11.01 3.96 6.38
CA GLU A 3 11.06 5.21 5.63
C GLU A 3 12.39 5.37 4.89
N LYS A 4 13.49 4.95 5.50
CA LYS A 4 14.79 4.96 4.83
C LYS A 4 14.80 4.03 3.63
N LYS A 5 14.19 2.85 3.77
CA LYS A 5 14.08 1.88 2.68
C LYS A 5 13.23 2.43 1.53
N PHE A 6 12.12 3.09 1.85
CA PHE A 6 11.27 3.74 0.86
C PHE A 6 12.02 4.84 0.10
N MET A 7 12.70 5.72 0.84
CA MET A 7 13.48 6.80 0.24
C MET A 7 14.59 6.27 -0.65
N LYS A 8 15.23 5.17 -0.24
CA LYS A 8 16.25 4.52 -1.05
C LYS A 8 15.67 4.03 -2.37
N VAL A 9 14.51 3.38 -2.33
CA VAL A 9 13.84 2.89 -3.53
C VAL A 9 13.53 4.05 -4.48
N ILE A 10 12.98 5.14 -3.97
CA ILE A 10 12.64 6.30 -4.79
C ILE A 10 13.90 6.93 -5.40
N ASN A 11 14.93 7.14 -4.59
CA ASN A 11 16.14 7.82 -5.04
C ASN A 11 16.96 7.00 -6.02
N GLU A 12 17.14 5.71 -5.76
CA GLU A 12 17.99 4.86 -6.58
C GLU A 12 17.30 4.36 -7.84
N ARG A 13 16.00 4.08 -7.77
CA ARG A 13 15.26 3.46 -8.86
C ARG A 13 14.39 4.43 -9.64
N LYS A 14 14.49 5.73 -9.32
CA LYS A 14 13.71 6.76 -9.97
C LYS A 14 12.22 6.40 -10.03
N CYS A 15 11.62 6.28 -8.83
CA CYS A 15 10.21 5.98 -8.70
C CYS A 15 9.38 7.16 -9.22
N TYR A 16 8.77 6.99 -10.39
CA TYR A 16 7.98 8.02 -11.00
C TYR A 16 6.52 7.95 -10.55
N GLY A 17 5.96 9.11 -10.26
CA GLY A 17 4.56 9.22 -9.90
C GLY A 17 4.20 10.66 -9.63
N THR A 18 2.91 10.94 -9.52
CA THR A 18 2.44 12.25 -9.10
C THR A 18 2.80 12.48 -7.64
N LYS A 19 2.72 13.73 -7.19
CA LYS A 19 2.92 14.05 -5.77
C LYS A 19 1.96 13.25 -4.89
N PHE A 20 0.72 13.10 -5.32
CA PHE A 20 -0.28 12.33 -4.59
C PHE A 20 0.09 10.85 -4.51
N GLN A 21 0.48 10.25 -5.64
CA GLN A 21 0.91 8.85 -5.67
C GLN A 21 2.10 8.60 -4.76
N LEU A 22 3.11 9.47 -4.81
CA LEU A 22 4.29 9.36 -3.95
C LEU A 22 3.90 9.46 -2.48
N ALA A 23 2.98 10.37 -2.14
CA ALA A 23 2.49 10.50 -0.76
C ALA A 23 1.75 9.24 -0.29
N VAL A 24 0.92 8.66 -1.16
CA VAL A 24 0.21 7.41 -0.86
C VAL A 24 1.22 6.29 -0.60
N TRP A 25 2.17 6.10 -1.51
CA TRP A 25 3.16 5.03 -1.37
C TRP A 25 4.02 5.19 -0.11
N LYS A 26 4.36 6.42 0.24
CA LYS A 26 5.10 6.70 1.48
C LYS A 26 4.30 6.26 2.71
N GLU A 27 3.00 6.60 2.76
CA GLU A 27 2.15 6.18 3.88
C GLU A 27 1.99 4.66 3.95
N ILE A 28 1.91 4.00 2.79
CA ILE A 28 1.80 2.54 2.75
C ILE A 28 3.03 1.89 3.39
N THR A 29 4.22 2.44 3.20
CA THR A 29 5.45 1.86 3.79
C THR A 29 5.44 1.88 5.31
N LYS A 30 4.61 2.70 5.91
CA LYS A 30 4.48 2.78 7.37
C LYS A 30 3.59 1.68 7.97
N ILE A 31 2.84 0.97 7.13
CA ILE A 31 1.97 -0.11 7.60
C ILE A 31 2.85 -1.33 7.89
N THR A 32 2.85 -1.76 9.17
CA THR A 32 3.70 -2.88 9.60
C THR A 32 3.08 -4.23 9.20
N PRO A 33 3.90 -5.28 9.02
CA PRO A 33 3.38 -6.63 8.76
C PRO A 33 2.37 -7.05 9.83
N GLY A 34 1.29 -7.70 9.41
CA GLY A 34 0.19 -8.10 10.30
C GLY A 34 -0.83 -7.01 10.53
N LYS A 35 -0.59 -5.80 10.05
CA LYS A 35 -1.53 -4.68 10.14
C LYS A 35 -2.07 -4.31 8.77
N THR A 36 -3.24 -3.71 8.73
CA THR A 36 -3.84 -3.21 7.50
C THR A 36 -4.38 -1.81 7.71
N LYS A 37 -4.55 -1.08 6.61
CA LYS A 37 -5.30 0.18 6.58
C LYS A 37 -6.26 0.14 5.41
N THR A 38 -7.35 0.87 5.53
CA THR A 38 -8.29 1.01 4.42
C THR A 38 -7.88 2.16 3.52
N TYR A 39 -8.38 2.15 2.30
CA TYR A 39 -8.17 3.27 1.38
C TYR A 39 -8.68 4.59 1.97
N SER A 40 -9.81 4.52 2.69
CA SER A 40 -10.39 5.70 3.36
C SER A 40 -9.51 6.22 4.49
N GLU A 41 -8.92 5.32 5.27
CA GLU A 41 -7.99 5.72 6.33
C GLU A 41 -6.78 6.45 5.77
N LEU A 42 -6.21 5.93 4.68
CA LEU A 42 -5.08 6.58 4.03
C LEU A 42 -5.48 7.94 3.47
N ALA A 43 -6.66 8.05 2.87
CA ALA A 43 -7.18 9.32 2.37
C ALA A 43 -7.29 10.35 3.49
N ASN A 44 -7.80 9.94 4.65
CA ASN A 44 -7.88 10.81 5.82
C ASN A 44 -6.51 11.27 6.31
N ILE A 45 -5.55 10.34 6.39
CA ILE A 45 -4.18 10.65 6.81
C ILE A 45 -3.56 11.69 5.88
N LEU A 46 -3.85 11.61 4.58
CA LEU A 46 -3.32 12.53 3.58
C LEU A 46 -4.09 13.87 3.53
N GLY A 47 -5.08 14.06 4.40
CA GLY A 47 -5.88 15.29 4.42
C GLY A 47 -6.87 15.40 3.28
N LYS A 48 -7.21 14.29 2.63
CA LYS A 48 -8.12 14.24 1.49
C LYS A 48 -9.19 13.16 1.69
N PRO A 49 -10.10 13.35 2.66
CA PRO A 49 -11.02 12.28 3.08
C PRO A 49 -11.96 11.77 1.98
N LYS A 50 -12.15 12.55 0.92
CA LYS A 50 -13.00 12.14 -0.20
C LYS A 50 -12.23 11.45 -1.33
N SER A 51 -10.95 11.14 -1.12
CA SER A 51 -10.05 10.65 -2.17
C SER A 51 -9.74 9.15 -2.06
N ALA A 52 -10.60 8.36 -1.43
CA ALA A 52 -10.36 6.93 -1.27
C ALA A 52 -10.16 6.22 -2.62
N ARG A 53 -10.94 6.58 -3.64
CA ARG A 53 -10.79 6.01 -4.99
C ARG A 53 -9.41 6.35 -5.58
N ALA A 54 -8.96 7.60 -5.40
CA ALA A 54 -7.65 8.01 -5.89
C ALA A 54 -6.53 7.27 -5.17
N VAL A 55 -6.70 6.99 -3.87
CA VAL A 55 -5.76 6.15 -3.11
C VAL A 55 -5.73 4.75 -3.69
N ALA A 56 -6.89 4.15 -3.97
CA ALA A 56 -6.96 2.82 -4.57
C ALA A 56 -6.28 2.80 -5.94
N ASN A 57 -6.49 3.81 -6.76
CA ASN A 57 -5.84 3.92 -8.06
C ASN A 57 -4.32 4.03 -7.92
N ALA A 58 -3.84 4.81 -6.93
CA ALA A 58 -2.41 4.92 -6.65
C ALA A 58 -1.81 3.57 -6.22
N CYS A 59 -2.55 2.81 -5.41
CA CYS A 59 -2.13 1.45 -5.04
C CYS A 59 -2.01 0.55 -6.27
N GLY A 60 -2.95 0.66 -7.21
CA GLY A 60 -2.91 -0.10 -8.46
C GLY A 60 -1.74 0.26 -9.36
N LYS A 61 -1.15 1.43 -9.17
CA LYS A 61 0.00 1.89 -9.94
C LYS A 61 1.32 1.74 -9.20
N ASN A 62 1.32 1.06 -8.07
CA ASN A 62 2.52 0.82 -7.27
C ASN A 62 3.58 0.13 -8.14
N PRO A 63 4.75 0.77 -8.36
CA PRO A 63 5.78 0.18 -9.21
C PRO A 63 6.63 -0.89 -8.52
N TYR A 64 6.55 -0.98 -7.20
CA TYR A 64 7.38 -1.91 -6.42
C TYR A 64 6.56 -2.66 -5.38
N PRO A 65 5.67 -3.57 -5.80
CA PRO A 65 4.95 -4.42 -4.84
C PRO A 65 5.95 -5.20 -3.98
N GLY A 66 5.70 -5.22 -2.69
CA GLY A 66 6.62 -5.80 -1.72
C GLY A 66 7.34 -4.71 -0.93
N PRO A 67 8.34 -4.02 -1.48
CA PRO A 67 8.97 -2.88 -0.80
C PRO A 67 7.97 -1.78 -0.45
N ILE A 68 7.00 -1.54 -1.31
CA ILE A 68 5.84 -0.70 -0.99
C ILE A 68 4.67 -1.67 -0.79
N PRO A 69 4.32 -2.00 0.46
CA PRO A 69 3.45 -3.15 0.75
C PRO A 69 1.96 -2.85 0.53
N CYS A 70 1.59 -2.60 -0.72
CA CYS A 70 0.21 -2.25 -1.05
C CYS A 70 -0.79 -3.38 -0.75
N HIS A 71 -0.30 -4.61 -0.55
CA HIS A 71 -1.17 -5.71 -0.11
C HIS A 71 -1.79 -5.46 1.28
N ARG A 72 -1.24 -4.54 2.06
CA ARG A 72 -1.74 -4.19 3.39
C ARG A 72 -2.83 -3.11 3.36
N VAL A 73 -3.28 -2.72 2.17
CA VAL A 73 -4.37 -1.74 2.02
C VAL A 73 -5.59 -2.45 1.48
N ILE A 74 -6.72 -2.30 2.18
CA ILE A 74 -7.97 -3.00 1.88
C ILE A 74 -9.12 -2.01 1.78
N ARG A 75 -10.29 -2.49 1.33
CA ARG A 75 -11.50 -1.67 1.27
C ARG A 75 -12.11 -1.48 2.66
N SER A 76 -12.87 -0.40 2.82
CA SER A 76 -13.54 -0.08 4.09
C SER A 76 -14.53 -1.14 4.53
N ASP A 77 -15.09 -1.91 3.59
CA ASP A 77 -16.03 -3.00 3.91
C ASP A 77 -15.31 -4.29 4.32
N GLY A 78 -13.99 -4.28 4.37
CA GLY A 78 -13.18 -5.45 4.73
C GLY A 78 -12.79 -6.34 3.56
N SER A 79 -13.30 -6.08 2.35
CA SER A 79 -12.88 -6.83 1.17
C SER A 79 -11.47 -6.39 0.75
N LEU A 80 -10.77 -7.27 -0.01
CA LEU A 80 -9.35 -7.07 -0.29
C LEU A 80 -9.04 -5.91 -1.24
N GLY A 81 -9.91 -5.64 -2.20
CA GLY A 81 -9.55 -4.74 -3.30
C GLY A 81 -8.54 -5.39 -4.23
N GLY A 82 -8.04 -4.62 -5.19
CA GLY A 82 -7.09 -5.12 -6.18
C GLY A 82 -5.66 -5.21 -5.67
N TYR A 83 -4.79 -5.82 -6.47
CA TYR A 83 -3.37 -5.92 -6.18
C TYR A 83 -2.59 -5.86 -7.49
N SER A 84 -1.58 -4.98 -7.56
CA SER A 84 -0.79 -4.76 -8.77
C SER A 84 0.34 -5.78 -8.95
N GLY A 85 0.65 -6.56 -7.94
CA GLY A 85 1.72 -7.56 -8.02
C GLY A 85 1.31 -8.81 -8.79
N VAL A 86 2.29 -9.68 -9.04
CA VAL A 86 2.08 -10.95 -9.73
C VAL A 86 1.08 -11.80 -8.95
N GLY A 87 0.10 -12.38 -9.65
CA GLY A 87 -0.92 -13.24 -9.04
C GLY A 87 -2.17 -12.51 -8.56
N GLY A 88 -2.18 -11.17 -8.60
CA GLY A 88 -3.36 -10.37 -8.29
C GLY A 88 -3.92 -10.62 -6.88
N ILE A 89 -5.24 -10.66 -6.76
CA ILE A 89 -5.94 -10.79 -5.47
C ILE A 89 -5.53 -12.05 -4.69
N GLU A 90 -5.26 -13.16 -5.37
CA GLU A 90 -4.86 -14.39 -4.68
C GLU A 90 -3.52 -14.21 -3.98
N THR A 91 -2.56 -13.55 -4.62
CA THR A 91 -1.28 -13.24 -3.98
C THR A 91 -1.48 -12.32 -2.79
N LYS A 92 -2.31 -11.30 -2.93
CA LYS A 92 -2.64 -10.38 -1.85
C LYS A 92 -3.20 -11.14 -0.64
N ARG A 93 -4.15 -12.05 -0.87
CA ARG A 93 -4.75 -12.87 0.17
C ARG A 93 -3.71 -13.71 0.91
N LYS A 94 -2.83 -14.36 0.16
CA LYS A 94 -1.78 -15.20 0.75
C LYS A 94 -0.79 -14.38 1.56
N LEU A 95 -0.38 -13.22 1.06
CA LEU A 95 0.54 -12.34 1.79
C LEU A 95 -0.06 -11.88 3.11
N LEU A 96 -1.32 -11.45 3.10
CA LEU A 96 -2.01 -11.01 4.30
C LEU A 96 -2.16 -12.15 5.31
N LEU A 97 -2.53 -13.34 4.82
CA LEU A 97 -2.70 -14.51 5.69
C LEU A 97 -1.38 -14.89 6.34
N ASN A 98 -0.30 -14.93 5.57
CA ASN A 98 1.02 -15.25 6.10
C ASN A 98 1.47 -14.25 7.16
N GLU A 99 1.27 -12.96 6.92
CA GLU A 99 1.63 -11.93 7.89
C GLU A 99 0.80 -12.04 9.16
N ARG A 100 -0.48 -12.30 9.02
CA ARG A 100 -1.37 -12.47 10.16
C ARG A 100 -0.95 -13.65 11.03
N GLU A 101 -0.63 -14.78 10.41
CA GLU A 101 -0.19 -15.98 11.14
C GLU A 101 1.15 -15.76 11.81
N SER A 102 2.05 -15.00 11.19
CA SER A 102 3.38 -14.76 11.74
C SER A 102 3.35 -13.87 12.97
N PHE A 103 2.31 -13.05 13.14
CA PHE A 103 2.23 -12.06 14.22
C PHE A 103 1.08 -12.32 15.20
N THR A 104 0.42 -13.43 15.08
CA THR A 104 -0.58 -13.87 16.06
C THR A 104 -0.04 -15.05 16.86
#